data_d2ac16f84ec6fdd79c808fd28658e850
#
_entry.id   d2ac16f84ec6fdd79c808fd28658e850
#
_cell.length_a   1.000
_cell.length_b   1.000
_cell.length_c   1.000
_cell.angle_alpha   90.00
_cell.angle_beta   90.00
_cell.angle_gamma   90.00
#
_symmetry.space_group_name_H-M   'P 1'
#
loop_
_entity.id
_entity.type
_entity.pdbx_description
1 polymer ?
#
loop_
_entity_poly.entity_id
_entity_poly.type
_entity_poly.pdbx_seq_one_letter_code
_entity_poly.pdbx_strand_id
1 'polypeptide(L)'
;MSRSMEELRGYFAVHSQGLGHATRAVALARGVMERRPDLYLLFLAGSPALDLVVANGFDALTMPPAPDWQTTDGVLDPVWRWYRDYGRYLRIAHRFLKGEADWDYYRFLLSDSELASAREAIRHRIPTALILDATRHEFARDPLSHLVEGPANFWASRIARKADLVLSAESAPNWPNVRRIGPIVRVFSASREKLREDFVFRKQTILVTVGGTAVGEFLIREAVRAFHELKLDDVSMVVVSGPKLKADPESGVYTYGFLPNLQDYVLAADLVITTAGKGTVNEALAAGTPVIAIPPKGHAEAERNAAALGYRPDDIHRLKELIPQKLALGRLPPKPMGNEEAVGFLIDFLDREANR
;
A
#
# COMPACT_ATOMS: atom_id res chain seq x y z
N MET A 1 -6.63 -27.03 -35.05
CA MET A 1 -5.47 -27.25 -34.15
C MET A 1 -5.36 -25.99 -33.27
N SER A 2 -5.88 -26.05 -32.04
CA SER A 2 -5.69 -24.98 -31.05
C SER A 2 -4.20 -24.97 -30.68
N ARG A 3 -3.47 -23.91 -31.02
CA ARG A 3 -2.19 -23.64 -30.36
C ARG A 3 -2.51 -23.52 -28.87
N SER A 4 -2.01 -24.46 -28.05
CA SER A 4 -1.95 -24.23 -26.60
C SER A 4 -1.19 -22.91 -26.44
N MET A 5 -1.87 -21.86 -25.94
CA MET A 5 -1.17 -20.64 -25.58
C MET A 5 -0.12 -21.02 -24.54
N GLU A 6 1.14 -20.79 -24.88
CA GLU A 6 2.25 -21.04 -23.97
C GLU A 6 2.08 -20.07 -22.81
N GLU A 7 2.06 -20.57 -21.58
CA GLU A 7 1.86 -19.78 -20.37
C GLU A 7 3.00 -18.78 -20.23
N LEU A 8 2.67 -17.50 -20.23
CA LEU A 8 3.64 -16.43 -20.01
C LEU A 8 3.89 -16.27 -18.51
N ARG A 9 5.10 -16.60 -18.04
CA ARG A 9 5.46 -16.61 -16.62
C ARG A 9 6.30 -15.41 -16.25
N GLY A 10 5.96 -14.77 -15.13
CA GLY A 10 6.71 -13.64 -14.59
C GLY A 10 6.69 -13.56 -13.08
N TYR A 11 7.60 -12.78 -12.54
CA TYR A 11 7.61 -12.41 -11.13
C TYR A 11 6.82 -11.12 -10.90
N PHE A 12 6.16 -11.04 -9.74
CA PHE A 12 5.66 -9.79 -9.20
C PHE A 12 6.31 -9.53 -7.82
N ALA A 13 7.34 -8.72 -7.80
CA ALA A 13 8.04 -8.38 -6.55
C ALA A 13 7.35 -7.21 -5.83
N VAL A 14 7.19 -7.36 -4.51
CA VAL A 14 6.46 -6.40 -3.68
C VAL A 14 7.28 -6.00 -2.48
N HIS A 15 7.47 -4.71 -2.29
CA HIS A 15 8.14 -4.19 -1.10
C HIS A 15 7.31 -4.46 0.15
N SER A 16 7.92 -5.09 1.15
CA SER A 16 7.18 -5.64 2.29
C SER A 16 6.98 -4.66 3.46
N GLN A 17 7.35 -3.41 3.31
CA GLN A 17 7.10 -2.39 4.32
C GLN A 17 5.63 -1.98 4.32
N GLY A 18 4.92 -2.36 5.37
CA GLY A 18 3.47 -2.16 5.46
C GLY A 18 2.68 -3.01 4.45
N LEU A 19 1.46 -2.61 4.16
CA LEU A 19 0.55 -3.33 3.25
C LEU A 19 0.21 -2.56 1.96
N GLY A 20 0.57 -1.29 1.87
CA GLY A 20 0.19 -0.42 0.74
C GLY A 20 0.69 -0.93 -0.62
N HIS A 21 1.93 -1.41 -0.68
CA HIS A 21 2.51 -2.00 -1.90
C HIS A 21 1.80 -3.30 -2.28
N ALA A 22 1.52 -4.16 -1.30
CA ALA A 22 0.85 -5.43 -1.54
C ALA A 22 -0.61 -5.23 -2.00
N THR A 23 -1.35 -4.27 -1.42
CA THR A 23 -2.72 -3.96 -1.85
C THR A 23 -2.75 -3.50 -3.30
N ARG A 24 -1.80 -2.65 -3.71
CA ARG A 24 -1.66 -2.15 -5.07
C ARG A 24 -1.26 -3.26 -6.04
N ALA A 25 -0.27 -4.07 -5.68
CA ALA A 25 0.19 -5.18 -6.49
C ALA A 25 -0.92 -6.22 -6.74
N VAL A 26 -1.69 -6.59 -5.71
CA VAL A 26 -2.85 -7.49 -5.82
C VAL A 26 -3.92 -6.91 -6.76
N ALA A 27 -4.21 -5.61 -6.65
CA ALA A 27 -5.18 -4.96 -7.53
C ALA A 27 -4.74 -5.01 -9.00
N LEU A 28 -3.47 -4.71 -9.28
CA LEU A 28 -2.91 -4.76 -10.63
C LEU A 28 -2.82 -6.18 -11.17
N ALA A 29 -2.37 -7.15 -10.35
CA ALA A 29 -2.27 -8.55 -10.77
C ALA A 29 -3.63 -9.10 -11.20
N ARG A 30 -4.69 -8.86 -10.43
CA ARG A 30 -6.06 -9.26 -10.81
C ARG A 30 -6.48 -8.65 -12.13
N GLY A 31 -6.34 -7.32 -12.29
CA GLY A 31 -6.74 -6.65 -13.52
C GLY A 31 -5.95 -7.08 -14.76
N VAL A 32 -4.67 -7.41 -14.60
CA VAL A 32 -3.85 -7.94 -15.69
C VAL A 32 -4.24 -9.38 -16.03
N MET A 33 -4.41 -10.26 -15.03
CA MET A 33 -4.77 -11.67 -15.26
C MET A 33 -6.19 -11.84 -15.81
N GLU A 34 -7.12 -10.94 -15.50
CA GLU A 34 -8.45 -10.92 -16.13
C GLU A 34 -8.36 -10.69 -17.64
N ARG A 35 -7.41 -9.87 -18.11
CA ARG A 35 -7.19 -9.55 -19.54
C ARG A 35 -6.23 -10.52 -20.23
N ARG A 36 -5.36 -11.17 -19.46
CA ARG A 36 -4.34 -12.13 -19.93
C ARG A 36 -4.44 -13.43 -19.11
N PRO A 37 -5.44 -14.30 -19.43
CA PRO A 37 -5.62 -15.58 -18.74
C PRO A 37 -4.49 -16.59 -18.96
N ASP A 38 -3.61 -16.34 -19.92
CA ASP A 38 -2.38 -17.09 -20.19
C ASP A 38 -1.22 -16.71 -19.26
N LEU A 39 -1.41 -15.71 -18.38
CA LEU A 39 -0.38 -15.18 -17.51
C LEU A 39 -0.31 -15.94 -16.18
N TYR A 40 0.91 -16.34 -15.78
CA TYR A 40 1.21 -16.82 -14.44
C TYR A 40 2.15 -15.86 -13.73
N LEU A 41 1.75 -15.40 -12.55
CA LEU A 41 2.53 -14.52 -11.69
C LEU A 41 2.91 -15.22 -10.39
N LEU A 42 4.23 -15.38 -10.16
CA LEU A 42 4.77 -15.77 -8.87
C LEU A 42 5.21 -14.53 -8.10
N PHE A 43 4.58 -14.28 -6.94
CA PHE A 43 4.95 -13.13 -6.14
C PHE A 43 6.27 -13.35 -5.40
N LEU A 44 7.06 -12.29 -5.29
CA LEU A 44 8.24 -12.20 -4.44
C LEU A 44 7.95 -11.20 -3.32
N ALA A 45 7.68 -11.68 -2.10
CA ALA A 45 7.28 -10.83 -1.00
C ALA A 45 7.75 -11.34 0.37
N GLY A 46 8.08 -10.44 1.28
CA GLY A 46 8.23 -10.72 2.71
C GLY A 46 6.98 -10.35 3.51
N SER A 47 6.82 -10.87 4.74
CA SER A 47 5.71 -10.42 5.60
C SER A 47 5.88 -8.95 6.02
N PRO A 48 4.78 -8.18 6.16
CA PRO A 48 3.38 -8.60 6.08
C PRO A 48 2.77 -8.61 4.66
N ALA A 49 3.51 -8.18 3.63
CA ALA A 49 3.02 -8.17 2.26
C ALA A 49 2.71 -9.59 1.74
N LEU A 50 3.55 -10.58 2.10
CA LEU A 50 3.37 -11.99 1.78
C LEU A 50 1.99 -12.49 2.26
N ASP A 51 1.63 -12.18 3.50
CA ASP A 51 0.40 -12.66 4.11
C ASP A 51 -0.84 -12.15 3.35
N LEU A 52 -0.80 -10.89 2.89
CA LEU A 52 -1.87 -10.31 2.07
C LEU A 52 -1.95 -10.97 0.69
N VAL A 53 -0.81 -11.19 0.03
CA VAL A 53 -0.73 -11.79 -1.30
C VAL A 53 -1.32 -13.20 -1.26
N VAL A 54 -0.87 -14.04 -0.33
CA VAL A 54 -1.36 -15.43 -0.15
C VAL A 54 -2.84 -15.44 0.23
N ALA A 55 -3.30 -14.57 1.13
CA ALA A 55 -4.71 -14.45 1.49
C ALA A 55 -5.62 -14.02 0.33
N ASN A 56 -5.05 -13.45 -0.73
CA ASN A 56 -5.75 -13.10 -1.98
C ASN A 56 -5.64 -14.19 -3.06
N GLY A 57 -5.07 -15.38 -2.75
CA GLY A 57 -5.03 -16.54 -3.61
C GLY A 57 -3.89 -16.57 -4.63
N PHE A 58 -2.85 -15.76 -4.44
CA PHE A 58 -1.67 -15.77 -5.30
C PHE A 58 -0.55 -16.67 -4.75
N ASP A 59 0.16 -17.33 -5.63
CA ASP A 59 1.38 -18.03 -5.29
C ASP A 59 2.51 -17.03 -4.97
N ALA A 60 3.31 -17.36 -3.95
CA ALA A 60 4.39 -16.48 -3.52
C ALA A 60 5.63 -17.24 -3.05
N LEU A 61 6.78 -16.71 -3.39
CA LEU A 61 8.08 -17.09 -2.85
C LEU A 61 8.44 -16.10 -1.71
N THR A 62 8.74 -16.66 -0.53
CA THR A 62 8.99 -15.87 0.68
C THR A 62 10.35 -15.20 0.62
N MET A 63 10.36 -13.89 0.42
CA MET A 63 11.55 -13.04 0.52
C MET A 63 11.86 -12.63 1.97
N PRO A 64 13.12 -12.28 2.27
CA PRO A 64 13.44 -11.57 3.50
C PRO A 64 12.56 -10.31 3.64
N PRO A 65 12.03 -10.02 4.83
CA PRO A 65 11.22 -8.83 5.04
C PRO A 65 12.08 -7.56 4.99
N ALA A 66 11.58 -6.50 4.35
CA ALA A 66 12.17 -5.18 4.43
C ALA A 66 12.06 -4.60 5.86
N PRO A 67 12.96 -3.70 6.27
CA PRO A 67 12.87 -3.04 7.57
C PRO A 67 11.63 -2.17 7.66
N ASP A 68 11.02 -2.17 8.84
CA ASP A 68 9.85 -1.34 9.12
C ASP A 68 10.23 -0.01 9.75
N TRP A 69 9.32 0.97 9.63
CA TRP A 69 9.43 2.20 10.39
C TRP A 69 9.25 1.93 11.88
N GLN A 70 10.06 2.61 12.70
CA GLN A 70 9.91 2.60 14.15
C GLN A 70 9.40 3.96 14.62
N THR A 71 8.51 3.96 15.61
CA THR A 71 8.02 5.18 16.25
C THR A 71 8.05 5.02 17.76
N THR A 72 8.31 6.13 18.44
CA THR A 72 8.17 6.25 19.89
C THR A 72 7.12 7.32 20.16
N ASP A 73 6.03 6.96 20.85
CA ASP A 73 4.90 7.84 21.17
C ASP A 73 4.34 8.63 19.96
N GLY A 74 4.21 7.95 18.81
CA GLY A 74 3.70 8.55 17.58
C GLY A 74 4.68 9.45 16.84
N VAL A 75 5.95 9.51 17.27
CA VAL A 75 7.02 10.23 16.59
C VAL A 75 7.95 9.26 15.88
N LEU A 76 8.25 9.52 14.61
CA LEU A 76 9.13 8.67 13.81
C LEU A 76 10.57 8.73 14.35
N ASP A 77 11.19 7.55 14.50
CA ASP A 77 12.61 7.42 14.81
C ASP A 77 13.48 8.01 13.68
N PRO A 78 14.74 8.40 13.97
CA PRO A 78 15.64 8.97 12.96
C PRO A 78 15.76 8.09 11.71
N VAL A 79 15.42 8.64 10.56
CA VAL A 79 15.30 7.93 9.26
C VAL A 79 16.62 7.29 8.80
N TRP A 80 17.78 7.83 9.20
CA TRP A 80 19.08 7.24 8.89
C TRP A 80 19.24 5.81 9.44
N ARG A 81 18.58 5.47 10.58
CA ARG A 81 18.59 4.09 11.14
C ARG A 81 17.91 3.13 10.18
N TRP A 82 16.77 3.55 9.65
CA TRP A 82 16.05 2.78 8.64
C TRP A 82 16.90 2.56 7.37
N TYR A 83 17.56 3.59 6.85
CA TYR A 83 18.46 3.45 5.70
C TYR A 83 19.60 2.49 5.93
N ARG A 84 20.19 2.47 7.14
CA ARG A 84 21.21 1.50 7.53
C ARG A 84 20.67 0.07 7.45
N ASP A 85 19.48 -0.17 7.98
CA ASP A 85 18.86 -1.49 8.02
C ASP A 85 18.34 -1.89 6.62
N TYR A 86 17.89 -0.94 5.82
CA TYR A 86 17.58 -1.14 4.41
C TYR A 86 18.82 -1.55 3.60
N GLY A 87 19.98 -0.98 3.85
CA GLY A 87 21.23 -1.41 3.25
C GLY A 87 21.64 -2.85 3.63
N ARG A 88 21.27 -3.32 4.82
CA ARG A 88 21.42 -4.75 5.22
C ARG A 88 20.42 -5.62 4.47
N TYR A 89 19.17 -5.20 4.42
CA TYR A 89 18.12 -5.86 3.67
C TYR A 89 18.53 -6.08 2.21
N LEU A 90 19.01 -5.06 1.51
CA LEU A 90 19.43 -5.16 0.11
C LEU A 90 20.50 -6.24 -0.11
N ARG A 91 21.42 -6.43 0.84
CA ARG A 91 22.45 -7.49 0.76
C ARG A 91 21.86 -8.89 0.95
N ILE A 92 20.90 -9.03 1.85
CA ILE A 92 20.22 -10.30 2.13
C ILE A 92 19.30 -10.66 0.95
N ALA A 93 18.50 -9.71 0.47
CA ALA A 93 17.62 -9.87 -0.68
C ALA A 93 18.40 -10.24 -1.95
N HIS A 94 19.55 -9.59 -2.19
CA HIS A 94 20.42 -9.97 -3.31
C HIS A 94 20.90 -11.42 -3.24
N ARG A 95 21.34 -11.90 -2.06
CA ARG A 95 21.77 -13.30 -1.89
C ARG A 95 20.62 -14.27 -2.12
N PHE A 96 19.45 -13.95 -1.58
CA PHE A 96 18.22 -14.72 -1.78
C PHE A 96 17.88 -14.83 -3.27
N LEU A 97 17.76 -13.72 -3.96
CA LEU A 97 17.41 -13.68 -5.39
C LEU A 97 18.43 -14.42 -6.27
N LYS A 98 19.71 -14.39 -5.90
CA LYS A 98 20.75 -15.15 -6.61
C LYS A 98 20.62 -16.66 -6.43
N GLY A 99 20.09 -17.13 -5.31
CA GLY A 99 19.93 -18.56 -4.99
C GLY A 99 18.58 -19.14 -5.38
N GLU A 100 17.51 -18.34 -5.27
CA GLU A 100 16.13 -18.85 -5.33
C GLU A 100 15.36 -18.38 -6.58
N ALA A 101 15.76 -17.27 -7.22
CA ALA A 101 15.06 -16.78 -8.40
C ALA A 101 15.58 -17.44 -9.67
N ASP A 102 14.68 -18.04 -10.44
CA ASP A 102 14.96 -18.62 -11.76
C ASP A 102 14.66 -17.60 -12.86
N TRP A 103 15.67 -16.83 -13.22
CA TRP A 103 15.57 -15.78 -14.25
C TRP A 103 15.52 -16.32 -15.69
N ASP A 104 15.76 -17.57 -15.91
CA ASP A 104 15.64 -18.21 -17.23
C ASP A 104 14.20 -18.71 -17.45
N TYR A 105 13.53 -19.13 -16.37
CA TYR A 105 12.17 -19.63 -16.43
C TYR A 105 11.10 -18.52 -16.37
N TYR A 106 11.35 -17.43 -15.59
CA TYR A 106 10.46 -16.29 -15.47
C TYR A 106 10.93 -15.16 -16.38
N ARG A 107 10.15 -14.84 -17.41
CA ARG A 107 10.55 -14.03 -18.55
C ARG A 107 10.43 -12.53 -18.37
N PHE A 108 9.78 -12.06 -17.32
CA PHE A 108 9.62 -10.64 -16.98
C PHE A 108 9.46 -10.44 -15.46
N LEU A 109 9.65 -9.17 -15.04
CA LEU A 109 9.41 -8.73 -13.67
C LEU A 109 8.45 -7.54 -13.63
N LEU A 110 7.38 -7.65 -12.87
CA LEU A 110 6.63 -6.52 -12.33
C LEU A 110 7.15 -6.25 -10.91
N SER A 111 7.39 -5.00 -10.54
CA SER A 111 7.90 -4.69 -9.20
C SER A 111 7.23 -3.46 -8.62
N ASP A 112 6.57 -3.63 -7.48
CA ASP A 112 6.02 -2.53 -6.70
C ASP A 112 7.02 -2.13 -5.62
N SER A 113 7.82 -1.10 -5.94
CA SER A 113 8.83 -0.49 -5.06
C SER A 113 9.91 -1.47 -4.53
N GLU A 114 9.96 -2.73 -5.00
CA GLU A 114 10.96 -3.72 -4.61
C GLU A 114 12.20 -3.60 -5.50
N LEU A 115 13.09 -2.69 -5.12
CA LEU A 115 14.23 -2.30 -5.95
C LEU A 115 15.37 -3.34 -5.98
N ALA A 116 15.45 -4.26 -5.01
CA ALA A 116 16.44 -5.33 -5.05
C ALA A 116 16.13 -6.30 -6.19
N SER A 117 14.88 -6.75 -6.31
CA SER A 117 14.41 -7.62 -7.39
C SER A 117 14.54 -6.94 -8.76
N ALA A 118 14.13 -5.66 -8.84
CA ALA A 118 14.26 -4.89 -10.08
C ALA A 118 15.71 -4.76 -10.55
N ARG A 119 16.64 -4.51 -9.62
CA ARG A 119 18.07 -4.46 -9.94
C ARG A 119 18.59 -5.78 -10.49
N GLU A 120 18.21 -6.90 -9.85
CA GLU A 120 18.68 -8.22 -10.31
C GLU A 120 18.07 -8.59 -11.65
N ALA A 121 16.78 -8.39 -11.89
CA ALA A 121 16.14 -8.61 -13.18
C ALA A 121 16.84 -7.81 -14.31
N ILE A 122 17.08 -6.51 -14.09
CA ILE A 122 17.81 -5.66 -15.06
C ILE A 122 19.22 -6.19 -15.33
N ARG A 123 19.93 -6.74 -14.32
CA ARG A 123 21.27 -7.34 -14.51
C ARG A 123 21.22 -8.60 -15.37
N HIS A 124 20.17 -9.39 -15.24
CA HIS A 124 19.90 -10.58 -16.04
C HIS A 124 19.23 -10.25 -17.39
N ARG A 125 19.04 -8.95 -17.70
CA ARG A 125 18.36 -8.46 -18.91
C ARG A 125 16.91 -8.93 -19.02
N ILE A 126 16.27 -9.16 -17.89
CA ILE A 126 14.85 -9.51 -17.81
C ILE A 126 14.04 -8.22 -17.96
N PRO A 127 13.06 -8.17 -18.87
CA PRO A 127 12.13 -7.06 -19.01
C PRO A 127 11.49 -6.69 -17.69
N THR A 128 11.53 -5.41 -17.35
CA THR A 128 11.16 -4.95 -16.00
C THR A 128 10.21 -3.77 -16.04
N ALA A 129 9.03 -3.92 -15.43
CA ALA A 129 8.10 -2.84 -15.18
C ALA A 129 8.08 -2.48 -13.68
N LEU A 130 8.26 -1.21 -13.36
CA LEU A 130 8.24 -0.69 -11.99
C LEU A 130 6.94 0.07 -11.72
N ILE A 131 6.38 -0.13 -10.54
CA ILE A 131 5.30 0.67 -9.99
C ILE A 131 5.89 1.44 -8.81
N LEU A 132 5.87 2.77 -8.88
CA LEU A 132 6.47 3.64 -7.87
C LEU A 132 5.47 4.73 -7.48
N ASP A 133 5.47 5.13 -6.20
CA ASP A 133 4.74 6.32 -5.78
C ASP A 133 5.42 7.57 -6.34
N ALA A 134 6.75 7.65 -6.16
CA ALA A 134 7.58 8.69 -6.72
C ALA A 134 8.96 8.12 -7.06
N THR A 135 9.65 8.74 -8.01
CA THR A 135 11.04 8.39 -8.37
C THR A 135 12.06 9.01 -7.42
N ARG A 136 11.63 9.90 -6.54
CA ARG A 136 12.42 10.52 -5.49
C ARG A 136 11.62 10.56 -4.20
N HIS A 137 12.18 10.03 -3.14
CA HIS A 137 11.59 10.01 -1.81
C HIS A 137 12.18 11.13 -0.95
N GLU A 138 11.33 11.74 -0.12
CA GLU A 138 11.68 12.75 0.87
C GLU A 138 11.03 12.34 2.20
N PHE A 139 11.69 11.44 2.92
CA PHE A 139 11.22 10.94 4.21
C PHE A 139 11.77 11.76 5.37
N ALA A 140 12.97 12.32 5.19
CA ALA A 140 13.74 12.92 6.26
C ALA A 140 13.48 14.42 6.38
N ARG A 141 13.47 14.91 7.63
CA ARG A 141 13.50 16.33 7.95
C ARG A 141 14.79 16.77 8.64
N ASP A 142 15.59 15.81 9.10
CA ASP A 142 16.87 16.09 9.77
C ASP A 142 18.05 16.05 8.79
N PRO A 143 19.10 16.88 9.03
CA PRO A 143 20.24 16.99 8.11
C PRO A 143 21.00 15.69 7.88
N LEU A 144 21.13 14.84 8.91
CA LEU A 144 21.88 13.58 8.82
C LEU A 144 21.14 12.58 7.91
N SER A 145 19.82 12.52 8.01
CA SER A 145 19.01 11.67 7.15
C SER A 145 19.02 12.15 5.70
N HIS A 146 19.02 13.46 5.44
CA HIS A 146 19.19 14.00 4.08
C HIS A 146 20.50 13.59 3.42
N LEU A 147 21.59 13.49 4.20
CA LEU A 147 22.89 13.05 3.68
C LEU A 147 22.85 11.60 3.14
N VAL A 148 22.06 10.73 3.75
CA VAL A 148 21.87 9.32 3.32
C VAL A 148 20.82 9.20 2.24
N GLU A 149 19.77 10.02 2.29
CA GLU A 149 18.65 9.99 1.36
C GLU A 149 19.05 10.36 -0.08
N GLY A 150 19.99 11.30 -0.25
CA GLY A 150 20.49 11.69 -1.56
C GLY A 150 21.08 10.52 -2.37
N PRO A 151 22.07 9.79 -1.86
CA PRO A 151 22.61 8.58 -2.49
C PRO A 151 21.57 7.50 -2.74
N ALA A 152 20.63 7.27 -1.81
CA ALA A 152 19.56 6.30 -1.97
C ALA A 152 18.62 6.67 -3.14
N ASN A 153 18.21 7.92 -3.23
CA ASN A 153 17.42 8.45 -4.35
C ASN A 153 18.14 8.38 -5.68
N PHE A 154 19.46 8.66 -5.70
CA PHE A 154 20.26 8.51 -6.91
C PHE A 154 20.30 7.06 -7.40
N TRP A 155 20.49 6.11 -6.49
CA TRP A 155 20.48 4.68 -6.78
C TRP A 155 19.11 4.20 -7.28
N ALA A 156 18.02 4.58 -6.62
CA ALA A 156 16.66 4.26 -7.03
C ALA A 156 16.32 4.83 -8.42
N SER A 157 16.67 6.10 -8.67
CA SER A 157 16.49 6.75 -9.97
C SER A 157 17.28 6.07 -11.08
N ARG A 158 18.48 5.53 -10.78
CA ARG A 158 19.29 4.79 -11.75
C ARG A 158 18.65 3.46 -12.14
N ILE A 159 17.99 2.78 -11.21
CA ILE A 159 17.21 1.57 -11.48
C ILE A 159 15.99 1.92 -12.33
N ALA A 160 15.22 2.94 -11.92
CA ALA A 160 14.02 3.37 -12.63
C ALA A 160 14.30 3.78 -14.09
N ARG A 161 15.43 4.45 -14.36
CA ARG A 161 15.82 4.80 -15.73
C ARG A 161 16.17 3.62 -16.62
N LYS A 162 16.55 2.47 -16.03
CA LYS A 162 16.92 1.25 -16.75
C LYS A 162 15.77 0.28 -16.93
N ALA A 163 14.68 0.46 -16.21
CA ALA A 163 13.48 -0.32 -16.40
C ALA A 163 12.82 -0.01 -17.76
N ASP A 164 12.13 -0.98 -18.33
CA ASP A 164 11.44 -0.83 -19.63
C ASP A 164 10.16 0.00 -19.48
N LEU A 165 9.52 -0.04 -18.32
CA LEU A 165 8.33 0.72 -17.98
C LEU A 165 8.42 1.18 -16.52
N VAL A 166 8.00 2.41 -16.24
CA VAL A 166 7.78 2.94 -14.89
C VAL A 166 6.39 3.54 -14.81
N LEU A 167 5.53 2.99 -13.96
CA LEU A 167 4.24 3.57 -13.61
C LEU A 167 4.41 4.40 -12.34
N SER A 168 4.04 5.68 -12.37
CA SER A 168 4.16 6.56 -11.21
C SER A 168 2.83 7.24 -10.90
N ALA A 169 2.39 7.09 -9.64
CA ALA A 169 1.13 7.66 -9.17
C ALA A 169 1.28 9.12 -8.68
N GLU A 170 2.49 9.60 -8.48
CA GLU A 170 2.79 10.98 -8.04
C GLU A 170 3.68 11.73 -9.03
N SER A 171 4.61 12.50 -8.50
CA SER A 171 5.57 13.23 -9.30
C SER A 171 6.65 12.32 -9.87
N ALA A 172 6.79 12.32 -11.18
CA ALA A 172 7.87 11.62 -11.86
C ALA A 172 8.52 12.56 -12.90
N PRO A 173 9.83 12.39 -13.12
CA PRO A 173 10.52 13.12 -14.19
C PRO A 173 9.95 12.71 -15.55
N ASN A 174 10.12 13.58 -16.53
CA ASN A 174 9.67 13.33 -17.90
C ASN A 174 10.69 12.42 -18.64
N TRP A 175 10.80 11.15 -18.19
CA TRP A 175 11.61 10.15 -18.87
C TRP A 175 10.75 9.35 -19.88
N PRO A 176 11.35 8.86 -20.98
CA PRO A 176 10.60 8.15 -22.04
C PRO A 176 9.88 6.90 -21.56
N ASN A 177 10.41 6.21 -20.55
CA ASN A 177 9.85 4.98 -19.98
C ASN A 177 8.86 5.22 -18.83
N VAL A 178 8.58 6.48 -18.46
CA VAL A 178 7.64 6.81 -17.38
C VAL A 178 6.24 7.06 -17.93
N ARG A 179 5.25 6.48 -17.26
CA ARG A 179 3.82 6.77 -17.44
C ARG A 179 3.25 7.23 -16.12
N ARG A 180 2.58 8.37 -16.13
CA ARG A 180 1.84 8.86 -14.97
C ARG A 180 0.48 8.18 -14.94
N ILE A 181 0.07 7.75 -13.78
CA ILE A 181 -1.20 7.06 -13.53
C ILE A 181 -1.91 7.68 -12.34
N GLY A 182 -3.22 7.49 -12.24
CA GLY A 182 -3.96 7.82 -11.04
C GLY A 182 -3.66 6.85 -9.88
N PRO A 183 -4.24 7.11 -8.70
CA PRO A 183 -4.15 6.19 -7.55
C PRO A 183 -4.70 4.80 -7.91
N ILE A 184 -4.06 3.75 -7.41
CA ILE A 184 -4.49 2.36 -7.59
C ILE A 184 -5.07 1.87 -6.28
N VAL A 185 -6.26 1.28 -6.33
CA VAL A 185 -6.97 0.70 -5.18
C VAL A 185 -7.48 -0.69 -5.50
N ARG A 186 -7.73 -1.49 -4.46
CA ARG A 186 -8.38 -2.79 -4.64
C ARG A 186 -9.82 -2.61 -5.09
N VAL A 187 -10.30 -3.55 -5.92
CA VAL A 187 -11.71 -3.61 -6.32
C VAL A 187 -12.56 -3.97 -5.10
N PHE A 188 -13.68 -3.29 -4.92
CA PHE A 188 -14.67 -3.63 -3.90
C PHE A 188 -15.42 -4.89 -4.33
N SER A 189 -15.59 -5.84 -3.40
CA SER A 189 -16.16 -7.15 -3.72
C SER A 189 -17.69 -7.12 -3.96
N ALA A 190 -18.39 -6.12 -3.44
CA ALA A 190 -19.82 -5.95 -3.60
C ALA A 190 -20.23 -4.48 -3.43
N SER A 191 -21.54 -4.19 -3.60
CA SER A 191 -22.08 -2.88 -3.27
C SER A 191 -21.99 -2.58 -1.78
N ARG A 192 -21.99 -1.30 -1.43
CA ARG A 192 -21.95 -0.86 -0.02
C ARG A 192 -23.10 -1.46 0.81
N GLU A 193 -24.29 -1.48 0.24
CA GLU A 193 -25.50 -2.01 0.90
C GLU A 193 -25.32 -3.48 1.24
N LYS A 194 -24.83 -4.28 0.29
CA LYS A 194 -24.56 -5.70 0.48
C LYS A 194 -23.47 -5.92 1.54
N LEU A 195 -22.37 -5.17 1.47
CA LEU A 195 -21.28 -5.26 2.47
C LEU A 195 -21.75 -4.88 3.88
N ARG A 196 -22.58 -3.84 4.02
CA ARG A 196 -23.16 -3.49 5.33
C ARG A 196 -24.06 -4.58 5.89
N GLU A 197 -24.82 -5.26 5.02
CA GLU A 197 -25.62 -6.42 5.41
C GLU A 197 -24.72 -7.57 5.88
N ASP A 198 -23.71 -7.93 5.09
CA ASP A 198 -22.77 -9.03 5.36
C ASP A 198 -21.96 -8.79 6.65
N PHE A 199 -21.53 -7.54 6.92
CA PHE A 199 -20.80 -7.16 8.13
C PHE A 199 -21.70 -6.80 9.30
N VAL A 200 -23.03 -6.85 9.11
CA VAL A 200 -24.03 -6.49 10.13
C VAL A 200 -23.88 -5.05 10.65
N PHE A 201 -23.51 -4.12 9.76
CA PHE A 201 -23.38 -2.70 10.07
C PHE A 201 -24.76 -2.03 10.09
N ARG A 202 -25.49 -2.17 11.20
CA ARG A 202 -26.84 -1.63 11.37
C ARG A 202 -26.87 -0.15 11.74
N LYS A 203 -25.81 0.35 12.36
CA LYS A 203 -25.64 1.75 12.79
C LYS A 203 -24.62 2.46 11.90
N GLN A 204 -24.50 3.79 12.04
CA GLN A 204 -23.33 4.47 11.49
C GLN A 204 -22.06 3.81 12.04
N THR A 205 -21.08 3.60 11.20
CA THR A 205 -19.89 2.82 11.56
C THR A 205 -18.62 3.63 11.29
N ILE A 206 -17.82 3.83 12.34
CA ILE A 206 -16.48 4.40 12.27
C ILE A 206 -15.50 3.24 12.10
N LEU A 207 -14.70 3.26 11.05
CA LEU A 207 -13.58 2.35 10.86
C LEU A 207 -12.27 3.05 11.26
N VAL A 208 -11.58 2.52 12.26
CA VAL A 208 -10.22 2.94 12.62
C VAL A 208 -9.24 1.94 12.06
N THR A 209 -8.28 2.37 11.22
CA THR A 209 -7.28 1.47 10.66
C THR A 209 -5.92 2.15 10.53
N VAL A 210 -4.86 1.42 10.90
CA VAL A 210 -3.50 1.96 11.00
C VAL A 210 -2.52 1.29 10.01
N GLY A 211 -3.05 0.47 9.09
CA GLY A 211 -2.25 -0.18 8.07
C GLY A 211 -1.44 -1.37 8.58
N GLY A 212 -0.36 -1.70 7.88
CA GLY A 212 0.46 -2.90 8.11
C GLY A 212 1.67 -2.69 9.03
N THR A 213 1.84 -1.52 9.63
CA THR A 213 3.00 -1.18 10.49
C THR A 213 2.59 -1.03 11.95
N ALA A 214 3.56 -1.07 12.87
CA ALA A 214 3.31 -0.84 14.30
C ALA A 214 3.13 0.66 14.67
N VAL A 215 3.18 1.54 13.69
CA VAL A 215 3.25 3.00 13.88
C VAL A 215 1.95 3.63 14.40
N GLY A 216 0.83 2.93 14.34
CA GLY A 216 -0.50 3.50 14.55
C GLY A 216 -1.15 3.29 15.90
N GLU A 217 -0.48 2.69 16.87
CA GLU A 217 -1.05 2.39 18.20
C GLU A 217 -1.60 3.65 18.90
N PHE A 218 -0.88 4.76 18.80
CA PHE A 218 -1.30 6.04 19.37
C PHE A 218 -2.66 6.51 18.84
N LEU A 219 -2.92 6.29 17.53
CA LEU A 219 -4.17 6.69 16.89
C LEU A 219 -5.34 5.82 17.35
N ILE A 220 -5.13 4.50 17.45
CA ILE A 220 -6.16 3.58 17.95
C ILE A 220 -6.59 4.02 19.36
N ARG A 221 -5.65 4.20 20.27
CA ARG A 221 -5.90 4.62 21.67
C ARG A 221 -6.70 5.92 21.73
N GLU A 222 -6.26 6.95 20.99
CA GLU A 222 -6.93 8.25 21.03
C GLU A 222 -8.30 8.25 20.34
N ALA A 223 -8.47 7.47 19.26
CA ALA A 223 -9.76 7.34 18.58
C ALA A 223 -10.79 6.62 19.46
N VAL A 224 -10.39 5.52 20.10
CA VAL A 224 -11.26 4.77 21.04
C VAL A 224 -11.63 5.63 22.25
N ARG A 225 -10.65 6.36 22.82
CA ARG A 225 -10.93 7.30 23.91
C ARG A 225 -11.95 8.37 23.49
N ALA A 226 -11.75 9.01 22.34
CA ALA A 226 -12.66 10.03 21.83
C ALA A 226 -14.06 9.46 21.57
N PHE A 227 -14.18 8.23 21.07
CA PHE A 227 -15.45 7.54 20.83
C PHE A 227 -16.22 7.34 22.13
N HIS A 228 -15.60 6.83 23.19
CA HIS A 228 -16.24 6.64 24.50
C HIS A 228 -16.68 7.97 25.14
N GLU A 229 -15.85 9.01 25.02
CA GLU A 229 -16.19 10.33 25.57
C GLU A 229 -17.34 11.01 24.82
N LEU A 230 -17.53 10.74 23.52
CA LEU A 230 -18.61 11.29 22.71
C LEU A 230 -19.98 10.65 23.00
N LYS A 231 -20.05 9.44 23.56
CA LYS A 231 -21.29 8.73 23.91
C LYS A 231 -22.34 8.72 22.79
N LEU A 232 -21.92 8.35 21.59
CA LEU A 232 -22.78 8.32 20.40
C LEU A 232 -23.63 7.03 20.40
N ASP A 233 -24.93 7.13 20.70
CA ASP A 233 -25.81 5.96 20.87
C ASP A 233 -26.04 5.17 19.57
N ASP A 234 -26.06 5.86 18.41
CA ASP A 234 -26.32 5.26 17.10
C ASP A 234 -25.09 5.10 16.24
N VAL A 235 -23.91 5.04 16.84
CA VAL A 235 -22.63 4.83 16.15
C VAL A 235 -21.94 3.61 16.72
N SER A 236 -21.33 2.80 15.83
CA SER A 236 -20.45 1.69 16.19
C SER A 236 -19.03 2.02 15.77
N MET A 237 -18.05 1.46 16.47
CA MET A 237 -16.66 1.57 16.08
C MET A 237 -16.08 0.20 15.76
N VAL A 238 -15.36 0.12 14.64
CA VAL A 238 -14.58 -1.05 14.21
C VAL A 238 -13.12 -0.63 14.18
N VAL A 239 -12.26 -1.36 14.88
CA VAL A 239 -10.82 -1.15 14.89
C VAL A 239 -10.13 -2.29 14.15
N VAL A 240 -9.32 -1.96 13.14
CA VAL A 240 -8.46 -2.91 12.43
C VAL A 240 -7.01 -2.53 12.71
N SER A 241 -6.38 -3.26 13.64
CA SER A 241 -5.05 -2.95 14.15
C SER A 241 -3.92 -3.35 13.19
N GLY A 242 -4.23 -4.16 12.18
CA GLY A 242 -3.23 -4.73 11.27
C GLY A 242 -2.46 -5.90 11.88
N PRO A 243 -1.48 -6.47 11.15
CA PRO A 243 -0.81 -7.71 11.55
C PRO A 243 0.20 -7.55 12.70
N LYS A 244 0.62 -6.32 13.00
CA LYS A 244 1.72 -6.05 13.95
C LYS A 244 1.27 -5.49 15.31
N LEU A 245 0.02 -5.04 15.41
CA LEU A 245 -0.55 -4.52 16.64
C LEU A 245 -1.66 -5.43 17.15
N LYS A 246 -1.81 -5.47 18.48
CA LYS A 246 -2.98 -6.04 19.12
C LYS A 246 -3.79 -4.87 19.68
N ALA A 247 -5.06 -4.81 19.34
CA ALA A 247 -5.99 -3.91 20.00
C ALA A 247 -6.79 -4.73 21.02
N ASP A 248 -6.82 -4.29 22.28
CA ASP A 248 -7.59 -4.94 23.31
C ASP A 248 -9.08 -4.73 23.06
N PRO A 249 -9.92 -5.76 23.37
CA PRO A 249 -11.37 -5.60 23.28
C PRO A 249 -11.85 -4.54 24.24
N GLU A 250 -12.61 -3.55 23.74
CA GLU A 250 -13.28 -2.55 24.56
C GLU A 250 -14.79 -2.56 24.35
N SER A 251 -15.57 -2.13 25.35
CA SER A 251 -17.02 -2.10 25.26
C SER A 251 -17.50 -1.21 24.11
N GLY A 252 -18.34 -1.76 23.23
CA GLY A 252 -18.89 -1.04 22.08
C GLY A 252 -17.93 -0.89 20.90
N VAL A 253 -16.74 -1.51 20.96
CA VAL A 253 -15.73 -1.50 19.89
C VAL A 253 -15.50 -2.93 19.38
N TYR A 254 -15.66 -3.13 18.06
CA TYR A 254 -15.35 -4.39 17.39
C TYR A 254 -13.89 -4.35 16.92
N THR A 255 -13.07 -5.29 17.39
CA THR A 255 -11.65 -5.29 17.13
C THR A 255 -11.25 -6.46 16.24
N TYR A 256 -10.51 -6.16 15.18
CA TYR A 256 -9.89 -7.13 14.27
C TYR A 256 -8.39 -6.89 14.20
N GLY A 257 -7.63 -7.95 14.01
CA GLY A 257 -6.22 -7.86 13.64
C GLY A 257 -6.05 -7.53 12.16
N PHE A 258 -5.54 -8.48 11.39
CA PHE A 258 -5.39 -8.37 9.94
C PHE A 258 -6.67 -8.73 9.20
N LEU A 259 -7.11 -7.86 8.27
CA LEU A 259 -8.22 -8.12 7.35
C LEU A 259 -7.71 -8.03 5.90
N PRO A 260 -7.72 -9.12 5.14
CA PRO A 260 -7.26 -9.12 3.73
C PRO A 260 -8.16 -8.28 2.81
N ASN A 261 -9.44 -8.14 3.16
CA ASN A 261 -10.47 -7.39 2.43
C ASN A 261 -10.83 -6.04 3.08
N LEU A 262 -9.86 -5.37 3.68
CA LEU A 262 -10.08 -4.09 4.39
C LEU A 262 -10.79 -3.03 3.52
N GLN A 263 -10.57 -3.02 2.19
CA GLN A 263 -11.24 -2.09 1.27
C GLN A 263 -12.78 -2.20 1.33
N ASP A 264 -13.30 -3.39 1.56
CA ASP A 264 -14.75 -3.59 1.68
C ASP A 264 -15.30 -2.98 2.96
N TYR A 265 -14.54 -3.05 4.06
CA TYR A 265 -14.86 -2.34 5.31
C TYR A 265 -14.79 -0.83 5.13
N VAL A 266 -13.82 -0.32 4.35
CA VAL A 266 -13.73 1.11 4.00
C VAL A 266 -14.96 1.57 3.23
N LEU A 267 -15.44 0.78 2.26
CA LEU A 267 -16.66 1.09 1.51
C LEU A 267 -17.91 1.03 2.39
N ALA A 268 -18.01 0.03 3.27
CA ALA A 268 -19.16 -0.18 4.16
C ALA A 268 -19.26 0.88 5.28
N ALA A 269 -18.13 1.43 5.74
CA ALA A 269 -18.06 2.42 6.80
C ALA A 269 -18.68 3.78 6.43
N ASP A 270 -19.03 4.56 7.43
CA ASP A 270 -19.52 5.94 7.29
C ASP A 270 -18.41 6.98 7.54
N LEU A 271 -17.36 6.58 8.25
CA LEU A 271 -16.15 7.36 8.50
C LEU A 271 -14.94 6.45 8.62
N VAL A 272 -13.83 6.83 8.01
CA VAL A 272 -12.53 6.17 8.19
C VAL A 272 -11.60 7.09 9.00
N ILE A 273 -10.94 6.55 10.02
CA ILE A 273 -9.86 7.22 10.77
C ILE A 273 -8.57 6.43 10.51
N THR A 274 -7.52 7.08 10.01
CA THR A 274 -6.29 6.39 9.60
C THR A 274 -5.03 7.22 9.85
N THR A 275 -3.88 6.56 9.91
CA THR A 275 -2.54 7.19 10.01
C THR A 275 -2.09 7.88 8.72
N ALA A 276 -2.99 8.21 7.82
CA ALA A 276 -2.70 8.83 6.52
C ALA A 276 -1.87 7.96 5.57
N GLY A 277 -1.89 6.64 5.75
CA GLY A 277 -1.33 5.69 4.80
C GLY A 277 -2.05 5.82 3.45
N LYS A 278 -1.28 5.97 2.37
CA LYS A 278 -1.78 6.31 1.04
C LYS A 278 -2.81 5.32 0.49
N GLY A 279 -2.60 4.02 0.70
CA GLY A 279 -3.54 2.98 0.25
C GLY A 279 -4.94 3.17 0.84
N THR A 280 -5.04 3.27 2.17
CA THR A 280 -6.33 3.45 2.86
C THR A 280 -7.00 4.79 2.53
N VAL A 281 -6.21 5.87 2.43
CA VAL A 281 -6.74 7.18 2.01
C VAL A 281 -7.34 7.10 0.60
N ASN A 282 -6.63 6.49 -0.35
CA ASN A 282 -7.11 6.33 -1.72
C ASN A 282 -8.35 5.43 -1.79
N GLU A 283 -8.41 4.34 -1.02
CA GLU A 283 -9.60 3.48 -0.93
C GLU A 283 -10.81 4.25 -0.36
N ALA A 284 -10.61 5.08 0.68
CA ALA A 284 -11.69 5.92 1.21
C ALA A 284 -12.18 6.95 0.20
N LEU A 285 -11.28 7.60 -0.54
CA LEU A 285 -11.62 8.54 -1.60
C LEU A 285 -12.35 7.86 -2.77
N ALA A 286 -11.89 6.67 -3.19
CA ALA A 286 -12.53 5.86 -4.22
C ALA A 286 -13.93 5.40 -3.80
N ALA A 287 -14.07 5.04 -2.53
CA ALA A 287 -15.35 4.66 -1.94
C ALA A 287 -16.30 5.85 -1.72
N GLY A 288 -15.81 7.08 -1.71
CA GLY A 288 -16.57 8.26 -1.26
C GLY A 288 -16.86 8.24 0.25
N THR A 289 -16.05 7.53 1.05
CA THR A 289 -16.16 7.49 2.51
C THR A 289 -15.38 8.68 3.12
N PRO A 290 -15.99 9.50 3.98
CA PRO A 290 -15.28 10.56 4.70
C PRO A 290 -14.08 9.98 5.44
N VAL A 291 -12.98 10.75 5.49
CA VAL A 291 -11.75 10.31 6.14
C VAL A 291 -11.18 11.37 7.07
N ILE A 292 -10.69 10.93 8.24
CA ILE A 292 -9.83 11.67 9.15
C ILE A 292 -8.46 11.01 9.08
N ALA A 293 -7.45 11.77 8.63
CA ALA A 293 -6.10 11.27 8.38
C ALA A 293 -5.12 11.92 9.36
N ILE A 294 -4.75 11.23 10.43
CA ILE A 294 -3.84 11.72 11.46
C ILE A 294 -2.47 11.06 11.29
N PRO A 295 -1.48 11.78 10.75
CA PRO A 295 -0.18 11.18 10.48
C PRO A 295 0.66 11.06 11.75
N PRO A 296 1.59 10.09 11.83
CA PRO A 296 2.65 10.08 12.82
C PRO A 296 3.54 11.31 12.64
N LYS A 297 3.91 11.96 13.73
CA LYS A 297 4.76 13.14 13.70
C LYS A 297 6.17 12.79 13.20
N GLY A 298 6.66 13.56 12.24
CA GLY A 298 7.97 13.36 11.63
C GLY A 298 7.96 12.41 10.41
N HIS A 299 6.84 11.75 10.11
CA HIS A 299 6.71 10.92 8.91
C HIS A 299 6.30 11.80 7.72
N ALA A 300 7.29 12.34 6.99
CA ALA A 300 7.07 13.36 5.97
C ALA A 300 6.05 12.98 4.87
N GLU A 301 6.04 11.71 4.43
CA GLU A 301 5.06 11.22 3.45
C GLU A 301 3.63 11.21 4.03
N ALA A 302 3.43 10.62 5.22
CA ALA A 302 2.12 10.59 5.85
C ALA A 302 1.62 11.99 6.19
N GLU A 303 2.51 12.89 6.61
CA GLU A 303 2.16 14.30 6.84
C GLU A 303 1.75 15.01 5.56
N ARG A 304 2.41 14.75 4.41
CA ARG A 304 1.97 15.29 3.11
C ARG A 304 0.61 14.75 2.70
N ASN A 305 0.37 13.46 2.86
CA ASN A 305 -0.92 12.83 2.55
C ASN A 305 -2.05 13.42 3.41
N ALA A 306 -1.80 13.61 4.70
CA ALA A 306 -2.74 14.22 5.63
C ALA A 306 -2.99 15.71 5.29
N ALA A 307 -1.94 16.46 5.01
CA ALA A 307 -2.03 17.88 4.66
C ALA A 307 -2.85 18.12 3.38
N ALA A 308 -2.78 17.23 2.40
CA ALA A 308 -3.61 17.27 1.19
C ALA A 308 -5.11 17.13 1.49
N LEU A 309 -5.47 16.61 2.68
CA LEU A 309 -6.84 16.47 3.19
C LEU A 309 -7.16 17.52 4.28
N GLY A 310 -6.23 18.41 4.57
CA GLY A 310 -6.39 19.46 5.58
C GLY A 310 -6.07 19.05 7.02
N TYR A 311 -5.35 17.91 7.22
CA TYR A 311 -5.01 17.42 8.56
C TYR A 311 -3.52 17.57 8.88
N ARG A 312 -3.24 17.60 10.20
CA ARG A 312 -1.89 17.66 10.80
C ARG A 312 -1.77 16.66 11.95
N PRO A 313 -0.54 16.32 12.40
CA PRO A 313 -0.35 15.43 13.56
C PRO A 313 -1.12 15.88 14.81
N ASP A 314 -1.16 17.18 15.09
CA ASP A 314 -1.79 17.72 16.30
C ASP A 314 -3.33 17.66 16.27
N ASP A 315 -3.96 17.39 15.13
CA ASP A 315 -5.41 17.16 15.03
C ASP A 315 -5.87 15.89 15.77
N ILE A 316 -4.95 15.04 16.24
CA ILE A 316 -5.24 13.92 17.14
C ILE A 316 -6.02 14.38 18.39
N HIS A 317 -5.73 15.57 18.90
CA HIS A 317 -6.40 16.15 20.06
C HIS A 317 -7.79 16.70 19.76
N ARG A 318 -8.15 16.78 18.47
CA ARG A 318 -9.43 17.29 17.97
C ARG A 318 -10.40 16.20 17.53
N LEU A 319 -10.10 14.93 17.77
CA LEU A 319 -10.94 13.82 17.31
C LEU A 319 -12.39 13.93 17.79
N LYS A 320 -12.63 14.44 19.00
CA LYS A 320 -13.99 14.67 19.53
C LYS A 320 -14.78 15.73 18.75
N GLU A 321 -14.10 16.69 18.16
CA GLU A 321 -14.70 17.70 17.28
C GLU A 321 -14.88 17.14 15.86
N LEU A 322 -13.85 16.49 15.32
CA LEU A 322 -13.78 16.04 13.94
C LEU A 322 -14.70 14.86 13.63
N ILE A 323 -14.87 13.92 14.56
CA ILE A 323 -15.71 12.73 14.36
C ILE A 323 -17.17 13.11 14.05
N PRO A 324 -17.87 13.88 14.91
CA PRO A 324 -19.26 14.27 14.61
C PRO A 324 -19.38 15.10 13.34
N GLN A 325 -18.45 16.03 13.10
CA GLN A 325 -18.42 16.85 11.87
C GLN A 325 -18.31 15.99 10.61
N LYS A 326 -17.45 14.97 10.61
CA LYS A 326 -17.24 14.10 9.44
C LYS A 326 -18.39 13.11 9.24
N LEU A 327 -18.97 12.57 10.31
CA LEU A 327 -20.17 11.73 10.23
C LEU A 327 -21.35 12.50 9.63
N ALA A 328 -21.53 13.77 9.99
CA ALA A 328 -22.59 14.62 9.48
C ALA A 328 -22.47 14.95 7.98
N LEU A 329 -21.28 14.84 7.36
CA LEU A 329 -21.11 15.05 5.93
C LEU A 329 -21.79 13.98 5.08
N GLY A 330 -21.96 12.76 5.63
CA GLY A 330 -22.41 11.62 4.86
C GLY A 330 -21.42 11.22 3.74
N ARG A 331 -21.92 10.53 2.73
CA ARG A 331 -21.09 10.06 1.59
C ARG A 331 -20.64 11.22 0.70
N LEU A 332 -19.39 11.12 0.27
CA LEU A 332 -18.79 12.06 -0.66
C LEU A 332 -18.81 11.47 -2.10
N PRO A 333 -18.72 12.31 -3.14
CA PRO A 333 -18.52 11.81 -4.49
C PRO A 333 -17.26 10.94 -4.59
N PRO A 334 -17.33 9.71 -5.14
CA PRO A 334 -16.17 8.87 -5.37
C PRO A 334 -15.15 9.56 -6.28
N LYS A 335 -13.86 9.43 -5.98
CA LYS A 335 -12.80 9.92 -6.85
C LYS A 335 -12.40 8.86 -7.87
N PRO A 336 -12.07 9.25 -9.12
CA PRO A 336 -11.59 8.32 -10.14
C PRO A 336 -10.22 7.74 -9.73
N MET A 337 -10.00 6.48 -10.11
CA MET A 337 -8.77 5.72 -9.85
C MET A 337 -8.06 5.39 -11.17
N GLY A 338 -6.75 5.14 -11.06
CA GLY A 338 -5.89 4.85 -12.22
C GLY A 338 -5.75 3.37 -12.56
N ASN A 339 -6.56 2.48 -11.98
CA ASN A 339 -6.44 1.02 -12.17
C ASN A 339 -6.48 0.62 -13.64
N GLU A 340 -7.49 1.06 -14.38
CA GLU A 340 -7.68 0.71 -15.78
C GLU A 340 -6.52 1.17 -16.67
N GLU A 341 -6.07 2.40 -16.45
CA GLU A 341 -4.95 2.97 -17.17
C GLU A 341 -3.64 2.21 -16.87
N ALA A 342 -3.38 1.92 -15.60
CA ALA A 342 -2.21 1.17 -15.18
C ALA A 342 -2.19 -0.26 -15.74
N VAL A 343 -3.33 -0.96 -15.69
CA VAL A 343 -3.49 -2.29 -16.30
C VAL A 343 -3.25 -2.22 -17.80
N GLY A 344 -3.78 -1.20 -18.50
CA GLY A 344 -3.53 -1.00 -19.92
C GLY A 344 -2.05 -0.90 -20.26
N PHE A 345 -1.28 -0.08 -19.53
CA PHE A 345 0.17 0.03 -19.73
C PHE A 345 0.93 -1.27 -19.44
N LEU A 346 0.49 -2.03 -18.42
CA LEU A 346 1.09 -3.34 -18.13
C LEU A 346 0.79 -4.38 -19.21
N ILE A 347 -0.42 -4.39 -19.77
CA ILE A 347 -0.77 -5.24 -20.91
C ILE A 347 0.10 -4.91 -22.12
N ASP A 348 0.22 -3.63 -22.48
CA ASP A 348 1.09 -3.19 -23.59
C ASP A 348 2.57 -3.58 -23.37
N PHE A 349 3.02 -3.58 -22.12
CA PHE A 349 4.37 -4.06 -21.77
C PHE A 349 4.47 -5.57 -21.99
N LEU A 350 3.54 -6.36 -21.48
CA LEU A 350 3.54 -7.82 -21.58
C LEU A 350 3.36 -8.31 -23.02
N ASP A 351 2.58 -7.63 -23.84
CA ASP A 351 2.37 -7.98 -25.26
C ASP A 351 3.67 -7.81 -26.07
N ARG A 352 4.46 -6.79 -25.75
CA ARG A 352 5.79 -6.62 -26.34
C ARG A 352 6.74 -7.75 -25.98
N GLU A 353 6.66 -8.26 -24.75
CA GLU A 353 7.54 -9.34 -24.27
C GLU A 353 7.09 -10.72 -24.78
N ALA A 354 5.80 -10.96 -24.96
CA ALA A 354 5.29 -12.19 -25.56
C ALA A 354 5.68 -12.35 -27.04
N ASN A 355 5.99 -11.23 -27.73
CA ASN A 355 6.37 -11.20 -29.14
C ASN A 355 7.91 -11.19 -29.36
N ARG A 356 8.72 -11.21 -28.30
CA ARG A 356 10.17 -11.37 -28.35
C ARG A 356 10.58 -12.84 -28.22
#